data_956b5e59c2ed1387cdb90d6b96b8bcc9
#
_entry.id   956b5e59c2ed1387cdb90d6b96b8bcc9
#
_cell.length_a   1.000
_cell.length_b   1.000
_cell.length_c   1.000
_cell.angle_alpha   90.00
_cell.angle_beta   90.00
_cell.angle_gamma   90.00
#
_symmetry.space_group_name_H-M   'P 1'
#
loop_
_entity.id
_entity.type
_entity.pdbx_description
1 polymer ?
#
loop_
_entity_poly.entity_id
_entity_poly.type
_entity_poly.pdbx_seq_one_letter_code
_entity_poly.pdbx_strand_id
1 'polypeptide(L)'
;MTSTEPKLIKYQLMVVELRDVVERRDPEKPNLYVAKTMSTPEARFKAIKSSKKPSWYTKDIKQLRPDLAPTTIFHLKKRADTAYTNLVKDLSQQGFTVNKYTTVWSVYVIEVNTAAIPNPRKSVFYVGQTSKTPKERCKEHNDGKKNKRGPLYSRFVFQHKGELRPDLAPKRKYFSQECSKKAEKEHFNLLKAQGYIVKGGR
;
A
#
# COMPACT_ATOMS: atom_id res chain seq x y z
N MET A 1 31.14 -12.21 39.20
CA MET A 1 29.69 -11.90 39.02
C MET A 1 29.58 -10.66 38.17
N THR A 2 29.32 -10.81 36.87
CA THR A 2 29.13 -9.69 35.94
C THR A 2 27.70 -9.21 36.09
N SER A 3 27.52 -8.08 36.75
CA SER A 3 26.24 -7.35 36.81
C SER A 3 25.90 -6.89 35.41
N THR A 4 24.98 -7.59 34.72
CA THR A 4 24.37 -7.12 33.50
C THR A 4 23.28 -6.09 33.87
N GLU A 5 23.64 -4.81 33.85
CA GLU A 5 22.66 -3.74 33.95
C GLU A 5 21.55 -3.94 32.88
N PRO A 6 20.27 -3.78 33.24
CA PRO A 6 19.18 -3.93 32.30
C PRO A 6 19.31 -2.87 31.17
N LYS A 7 19.50 -3.34 29.97
CA LYS A 7 19.65 -2.48 28.78
C LYS A 7 18.39 -1.64 28.58
N LEU A 8 18.48 -0.37 28.90
CA LEU A 8 17.36 0.57 28.80
C LEU A 8 16.87 0.64 27.34
N ILE A 9 15.62 0.25 27.11
CA ILE A 9 15.02 0.30 25.78
C ILE A 9 14.84 1.77 25.38
N LYS A 10 15.36 2.13 24.21
CA LYS A 10 15.27 3.48 23.64
C LYS A 10 14.45 3.44 22.37
N TYR A 11 13.47 4.31 22.24
CA TYR A 11 12.68 4.47 21.02
C TYR A 11 12.98 5.83 20.40
N GLN A 12 13.11 5.87 19.09
CA GLN A 12 13.24 7.08 18.30
C GLN A 12 12.23 7.07 17.15
N LEU A 13 11.88 8.22 16.62
CA LEU A 13 11.08 8.34 15.41
C LEU A 13 11.99 8.56 14.21
N MET A 14 11.62 7.96 13.10
CA MET A 14 12.33 8.06 11.83
C MET A 14 11.35 8.51 10.77
N VAL A 15 11.72 9.51 9.99
CA VAL A 15 10.99 9.95 8.80
C VAL A 15 11.83 9.67 7.57
N VAL A 16 11.24 9.04 6.58
CA VAL A 16 11.90 8.68 5.33
C VAL A 16 11.09 9.21 4.16
N GLU A 17 11.76 9.85 3.23
CA GLU A 17 11.17 10.23 1.95
C GLU A 17 11.08 9.01 1.03
N LEU A 18 9.94 8.84 0.39
CA LEU A 18 9.70 7.80 -0.60
C LEU A 18 9.80 8.37 -2.02
N ARG A 19 10.16 7.50 -2.98
CA ARG A 19 10.11 7.83 -4.41
C ARG A 19 8.66 8.06 -4.87
N ASP A 20 8.49 8.71 -6.00
CA ASP A 20 7.18 9.07 -6.57
C ASP A 20 6.43 7.90 -7.20
N VAL A 21 6.14 6.90 -6.39
CA VAL A 21 5.38 5.72 -6.80
C VAL A 21 3.94 5.73 -6.30
N VAL A 22 3.56 6.76 -5.53
CA VAL A 22 2.27 6.88 -4.87
C VAL A 22 1.67 8.25 -5.13
N GLU A 23 0.35 8.32 -5.23
CA GLU A 23 -0.37 9.58 -5.33
C GLU A 23 -0.07 10.50 -4.14
N ARG A 24 0.31 11.74 -4.42
CA ARG A 24 0.61 12.76 -3.44
C ARG A 24 -0.63 13.55 -3.09
N ARG A 25 -0.77 13.96 -1.82
CA ARG A 25 -1.82 14.89 -1.38
C ARG A 25 -1.54 16.28 -1.94
N ASP A 26 -0.28 16.69 -1.88
CA ASP A 26 0.25 17.93 -2.44
C ASP A 26 1.36 17.53 -3.42
N PRO A 27 1.26 17.88 -4.72
CA PRO A 27 2.27 17.52 -5.71
C PRO A 27 3.68 18.05 -5.39
N GLU A 28 3.78 19.19 -4.69
CA GLU A 28 5.03 19.83 -4.32
C GLU A 28 5.72 19.16 -3.12
N LYS A 29 5.00 18.30 -2.37
CA LYS A 29 5.51 17.64 -1.18
C LYS A 29 5.76 16.16 -1.39
N PRO A 30 6.92 15.63 -0.92
CA PRO A 30 7.22 14.22 -1.09
C PRO A 30 6.32 13.33 -0.25
N ASN A 31 6.20 12.07 -0.68
CA ASN A 31 5.62 11.02 0.13
C ASN A 31 6.56 10.66 1.29
N LEU A 32 6.03 10.51 2.50
CA LEU A 32 6.78 10.20 3.70
C LEU A 32 6.38 8.86 4.31
N TYR A 33 7.37 8.16 4.83
CA TYR A 33 7.19 7.01 5.70
C TYR A 33 7.71 7.34 7.10
N VAL A 34 6.85 7.26 8.09
CA VAL A 34 7.19 7.48 9.50
C VAL A 34 7.22 6.14 10.22
N ALA A 35 8.26 5.90 11.00
CA ALA A 35 8.42 4.69 11.78
C ALA A 35 8.99 4.96 13.17
N LYS A 36 8.72 4.03 14.10
CA LYS A 36 9.44 3.91 15.37
C LYS A 36 10.58 2.92 15.22
N THR A 37 11.71 3.21 15.85
CA THR A 37 12.87 2.34 15.87
C THR A 37 13.47 2.24 17.27
N MET A 38 14.07 1.11 17.59
CA MET A 38 14.86 0.91 18.83
C MET A 38 16.38 1.09 18.58
N SER A 39 16.76 1.37 17.34
CA SER A 39 18.10 1.77 16.94
C SER A 39 18.09 3.24 16.51
N THR A 40 19.26 3.81 16.20
CA THR A 40 19.28 5.16 15.61
C THR A 40 18.56 5.17 14.26
N PRO A 41 17.92 6.28 13.85
CA PRO A 41 17.28 6.42 12.55
C PRO A 41 18.18 6.04 11.38
N GLU A 42 19.46 6.42 11.43
CA GLU A 42 20.48 6.15 10.42
C GLU A 42 20.79 4.65 10.32
N ALA A 43 21.02 4.00 11.47
CA ALA A 43 21.27 2.55 11.53
C ALA A 43 20.07 1.77 11.00
N ARG A 44 18.85 2.17 11.37
CA ARG A 44 17.62 1.57 10.88
C ARG A 44 17.44 1.78 9.36
N PHE A 45 17.68 2.98 8.88
CA PHE A 45 17.59 3.31 7.46
C PHE A 45 18.59 2.47 6.63
N LYS A 46 19.85 2.37 7.09
CA LYS A 46 20.88 1.52 6.47
C LYS A 46 20.45 0.05 6.43
N ALA A 47 19.94 -0.48 7.56
CA ALA A 47 19.46 -1.86 7.65
C ALA A 47 18.28 -2.14 6.72
N ILE A 48 17.37 -1.18 6.55
CA ILE A 48 16.25 -1.29 5.62
C ILE A 48 16.76 -1.34 4.17
N LYS A 49 17.68 -0.46 3.79
CA LYS A 49 18.26 -0.42 2.43
C LYS A 49 19.03 -1.69 2.06
N SER A 50 19.71 -2.30 3.01
CA SER A 50 20.51 -3.52 2.80
C SER A 50 19.71 -4.82 2.94
N SER A 51 18.41 -4.75 3.23
CA SER A 51 17.58 -5.94 3.46
C SER A 51 17.44 -6.80 2.21
N LYS A 52 17.81 -8.08 2.32
CA LYS A 52 17.61 -9.09 1.25
C LYS A 52 16.14 -9.42 0.99
N LYS A 53 15.25 -9.11 1.95
CA LYS A 53 13.80 -9.27 1.83
C LYS A 53 13.14 -7.89 1.94
N PRO A 54 13.19 -7.09 0.87
CA PRO A 54 12.60 -5.76 0.92
C PRO A 54 11.09 -5.87 1.10
N SER A 55 10.58 -5.21 2.14
CA SER A 55 9.15 -4.94 2.21
C SER A 55 8.77 -3.95 1.08
N TRP A 56 7.49 -3.81 0.81
CA TRP A 56 7.02 -2.93 -0.27
C TRP A 56 7.58 -1.49 -0.18
N TYR A 57 7.72 -0.93 1.02
CA TYR A 57 8.24 0.43 1.21
C TYR A 57 9.76 0.53 1.09
N THR A 58 10.50 -0.56 1.33
CA THR A 58 11.97 -0.53 1.24
C THR A 58 12.48 -0.41 -0.18
N LYS A 59 11.69 -0.79 -1.18
CA LYS A 59 12.00 -0.58 -2.59
C LYS A 59 11.87 0.88 -3.00
N ASP A 60 11.02 1.62 -2.32
CA ASP A 60 10.65 2.99 -2.68
C ASP A 60 11.30 4.05 -1.76
N ILE A 61 12.22 3.63 -0.90
CA ILE A 61 12.99 4.54 -0.05
C ILE A 61 13.95 5.37 -0.90
N LYS A 62 13.88 6.71 -0.73
CA LYS A 62 14.77 7.68 -1.35
C LYS A 62 15.84 8.12 -0.36
N GLN A 63 15.45 8.79 0.72
CA GLN A 63 16.38 9.35 1.70
C GLN A 63 15.76 9.46 3.09
N LEU A 64 16.62 9.52 4.11
CA LEU A 64 16.23 9.87 5.48
C LEU A 64 15.95 11.39 5.55
N ARG A 65 14.93 11.76 6.33
CA ARG A 65 14.52 13.17 6.55
C ARG A 65 14.61 13.49 8.05
N PRO A 66 15.83 13.67 8.58
CA PRO A 66 16.03 14.01 9.99
C PRO A 66 15.46 15.40 10.34
N ASP A 67 15.36 16.29 9.35
CA ASP A 67 14.75 17.61 9.46
C ASP A 67 13.26 17.56 9.83
N LEU A 68 12.58 16.46 9.53
CA LEU A 68 11.15 16.24 9.81
C LEU A 68 10.91 15.32 11.03
N ALA A 69 11.95 14.76 11.61
CA ALA A 69 11.86 13.86 12.75
C ALA A 69 12.26 14.55 14.05
N PRO A 70 11.55 14.33 15.17
CA PRO A 70 12.01 14.83 16.45
C PRO A 70 13.27 14.08 16.90
N THR A 71 14.21 14.82 17.49
CA THR A 71 15.46 14.27 18.05
C THR A 71 15.26 13.54 19.40
N THR A 72 14.04 13.59 19.94
CA THR A 72 13.71 13.05 21.26
C THR A 72 13.85 11.52 21.32
N ILE A 73 14.51 11.05 22.37
CA ILE A 73 14.58 9.63 22.74
C ILE A 73 13.49 9.32 23.76
N PHE A 74 12.70 8.30 23.51
CA PHE A 74 11.62 7.86 24.39
C PHE A 74 12.02 6.56 25.10
N HIS A 75 11.89 6.50 26.40
CA HIS A 75 12.16 5.28 27.18
C HIS A 75 10.89 4.44 27.41
N LEU A 76 9.72 5.02 27.19
CA LEU A 76 8.42 4.35 27.30
C LEU A 76 7.78 4.19 25.92
N LYS A 77 7.41 2.96 25.58
CA LYS A 77 6.73 2.65 24.30
C LYS A 77 5.48 3.52 24.10
N LYS A 78 4.65 3.70 25.15
CA LYS A 78 3.43 4.51 25.07
C LYS A 78 3.71 5.97 24.67
N ARG A 79 4.77 6.57 25.22
CA ARG A 79 5.20 7.93 24.83
C ARG A 79 5.66 8.00 23.39
N ALA A 80 6.43 7.02 22.95
CA ALA A 80 6.84 6.91 21.54
C ALA A 80 5.64 6.70 20.59
N ASP A 81 4.61 5.95 21.02
CA ASP A 81 3.38 5.75 20.25
C ASP A 81 2.57 7.05 20.12
N THR A 82 2.46 7.82 21.19
CA THR A 82 1.79 9.13 21.17
C THR A 82 2.56 10.11 20.26
N ALA A 83 3.87 10.20 20.43
CA ALA A 83 4.72 11.08 19.59
C ALA A 83 4.65 10.70 18.11
N TYR A 84 4.65 9.40 17.79
CA TYR A 84 4.44 8.91 16.43
C TYR A 84 3.09 9.36 15.84
N THR A 85 2.01 9.24 16.63
CA THR A 85 0.67 9.63 16.17
C THR A 85 0.59 11.12 15.91
N ASN A 86 1.16 11.95 16.82
CA ASN A 86 1.21 13.39 16.66
C ASN A 86 2.02 13.79 15.43
N LEU A 87 3.21 13.25 15.27
CA LEU A 87 4.07 13.54 14.12
C LEU A 87 3.38 13.22 12.79
N VAL A 88 2.71 12.05 12.69
CA VAL A 88 1.94 11.70 11.48
C VAL A 88 0.81 12.68 11.21
N LYS A 89 0.11 13.13 12.25
CA LYS A 89 -0.95 14.13 12.15
C LYS A 89 -0.42 15.48 11.68
N ASP A 90 0.66 15.95 12.29
CA ASP A 90 1.28 17.26 12.00
C ASP A 90 1.82 17.30 10.56
N LEU A 91 2.55 16.27 10.13
CA LEU A 91 3.03 16.17 8.74
C LEU A 91 1.86 16.10 7.74
N SER A 92 0.78 15.40 8.09
CA SER A 92 -0.41 15.33 7.25
C SER A 92 -1.13 16.68 7.15
N GLN A 93 -1.18 17.46 8.23
CA GLN A 93 -1.73 18.82 8.24
C GLN A 93 -0.87 19.79 7.42
N GLN A 94 0.44 19.58 7.41
CA GLN A 94 1.36 20.32 6.55
C GLN A 94 1.24 19.94 5.06
N GLY A 95 0.38 19.00 4.67
CA GLY A 95 0.13 18.61 3.28
C GLY A 95 0.96 17.41 2.78
N PHE A 96 1.84 16.85 3.61
CA PHE A 96 2.57 15.64 3.21
C PHE A 96 1.63 14.43 3.10
N THR A 97 1.91 13.56 2.14
CA THR A 97 1.31 12.23 2.09
C THR A 97 2.13 11.31 2.99
N VAL A 98 1.59 11.02 4.18
CA VAL A 98 2.28 10.21 5.18
C VAL A 98 1.70 8.80 5.21
N ASN A 99 2.54 7.80 5.00
CA ASN A 99 2.15 6.42 5.17
C ASN A 99 2.09 6.05 6.65
N LYS A 100 0.93 6.21 7.21
CA LYS A 100 0.61 5.85 8.59
C LYS A 100 0.60 4.32 8.79
N TYR A 101 0.31 3.56 7.73
CA TYR A 101 0.08 2.12 7.81
C TYR A 101 0.99 1.37 6.84
N THR A 102 1.36 0.17 7.21
CA THR A 102 2.08 -0.79 6.37
C THR A 102 1.23 -1.35 5.22
N THR A 103 -0.01 -0.92 5.09
CA THR A 103 -0.94 -1.41 4.08
C THR A 103 -0.87 -0.58 2.82
N VAL A 104 -0.38 -1.19 1.77
CA VAL A 104 -0.35 -0.62 0.42
C VAL A 104 -1.45 -1.22 -0.41
N TRP A 105 -2.15 -0.36 -1.11
CA TRP A 105 -3.23 -0.75 -2.01
C TRP A 105 -2.77 -0.71 -3.46
N SER A 106 -3.29 -1.63 -4.26
CA SER A 106 -3.06 -1.69 -5.71
C SER A 106 -4.41 -1.79 -6.42
N VAL A 107 -4.52 -1.14 -7.56
CA VAL A 107 -5.58 -1.43 -8.52
C VAL A 107 -5.10 -2.55 -9.43
N TYR A 108 -5.96 -3.48 -9.76
CA TYR A 108 -5.66 -4.62 -10.62
C TYR A 108 -6.75 -4.83 -11.66
N VAL A 109 -6.39 -5.48 -12.74
CA VAL A 109 -7.28 -5.85 -13.84
C VAL A 109 -7.24 -7.36 -14.04
N ILE A 110 -8.40 -7.98 -14.15
CA ILE A 110 -8.55 -9.40 -14.50
C ILE A 110 -9.29 -9.46 -15.83
N GLU A 111 -8.73 -10.15 -16.81
CA GLU A 111 -9.46 -10.54 -18.02
C GLU A 111 -10.26 -11.79 -17.72
N VAL A 112 -11.56 -11.70 -17.94
CA VAL A 112 -12.48 -12.77 -17.60
C VAL A 112 -12.68 -13.67 -18.81
N ASN A 113 -12.75 -14.99 -18.59
CA ASN A 113 -13.02 -15.94 -19.66
C ASN A 113 -14.41 -15.72 -20.25
N THR A 114 -14.45 -15.28 -21.51
CA THR A 114 -15.68 -14.90 -22.21
C THR A 114 -16.35 -16.06 -22.94
N ALA A 115 -15.77 -17.26 -22.94
CA ALA A 115 -16.35 -18.43 -23.63
C ALA A 115 -17.77 -18.76 -23.18
N ALA A 116 -18.15 -18.36 -21.95
CA ALA A 116 -19.49 -18.53 -21.38
C ALA A 116 -20.38 -17.27 -21.46
N ILE A 117 -19.91 -16.18 -22.12
CA ILE A 117 -20.66 -14.92 -22.26
C ILE A 117 -21.25 -14.85 -23.66
N PRO A 118 -22.55 -14.64 -23.82
CA PRO A 118 -23.15 -14.43 -25.14
C PRO A 118 -22.49 -13.25 -25.85
N ASN A 119 -21.97 -13.44 -27.04
CA ASN A 119 -21.32 -12.46 -27.88
C ASN A 119 -19.87 -12.05 -27.44
N PRO A 120 -18.88 -12.94 -27.59
CA PRO A 120 -17.50 -12.76 -27.10
C PRO A 120 -16.61 -11.86 -27.96
N ARG A 121 -17.16 -10.97 -28.79
CA ARG A 121 -16.38 -10.13 -29.71
C ARG A 121 -15.48 -9.10 -29.01
N LYS A 122 -15.62 -8.92 -27.68
CA LYS A 122 -14.80 -7.97 -26.91
C LYS A 122 -14.32 -8.61 -25.64
N SER A 123 -13.06 -8.39 -25.29
CA SER A 123 -12.53 -8.78 -23.99
C SER A 123 -13.32 -8.12 -22.84
N VAL A 124 -13.62 -8.90 -21.82
CA VAL A 124 -14.34 -8.45 -20.62
C VAL A 124 -13.36 -8.38 -19.47
N PHE A 125 -13.25 -7.22 -18.85
CA PHE A 125 -12.35 -6.97 -17.74
C PHE A 125 -13.10 -6.74 -16.44
N TYR A 126 -12.49 -7.19 -15.36
CA TYR A 126 -12.87 -6.83 -14.01
C TYR A 126 -11.77 -5.95 -13.40
N VAL A 127 -12.15 -4.76 -12.94
CA VAL A 127 -11.26 -3.84 -12.24
C VAL A 127 -11.58 -3.88 -10.74
N GLY A 128 -10.56 -3.98 -9.91
CA GLY A 128 -10.69 -4.01 -8.47
C GLY A 128 -9.47 -3.43 -7.77
N GLN A 129 -9.60 -3.19 -6.48
CA GLN A 129 -8.50 -2.75 -5.62
C GLN A 129 -8.22 -3.78 -4.51
N THR A 130 -6.98 -3.81 -4.01
CA THR A 130 -6.57 -4.76 -2.99
C THR A 130 -5.39 -4.25 -2.16
N SER A 131 -5.37 -4.62 -0.88
CA SER A 131 -4.20 -4.49 -0.01
C SER A 131 -3.28 -5.73 -0.02
N LYS A 132 -3.69 -6.78 -0.72
CA LYS A 132 -2.87 -7.96 -1.00
C LYS A 132 -2.12 -7.79 -2.32
N THR A 133 -1.29 -8.77 -2.67
CA THR A 133 -0.76 -8.78 -4.03
C THR A 133 -1.90 -9.02 -5.03
N PRO A 134 -1.88 -8.39 -6.21
CA PRO A 134 -2.87 -8.66 -7.26
C PRO A 134 -3.01 -10.14 -7.61
N LYS A 135 -1.89 -10.90 -7.58
CA LYS A 135 -1.87 -12.34 -7.84
C LYS A 135 -2.66 -13.15 -6.80
N GLU A 136 -2.43 -12.86 -5.52
CA GLU A 136 -3.20 -13.50 -4.43
C GLU A 136 -4.69 -13.15 -4.52
N ARG A 137 -5.00 -11.89 -4.85
CA ARG A 137 -6.38 -11.45 -4.98
C ARG A 137 -7.10 -12.09 -6.14
N CYS A 138 -6.44 -12.22 -7.30
CA CYS A 138 -6.97 -12.93 -8.46
C CYS A 138 -7.27 -14.39 -8.13
N LYS A 139 -6.34 -15.07 -7.43
CA LYS A 139 -6.55 -16.44 -6.95
C LYS A 139 -7.76 -16.54 -6.00
N GLU A 140 -7.91 -15.63 -5.04
CA GLU A 140 -9.07 -15.60 -4.13
C GLU A 140 -10.41 -15.45 -4.87
N HIS A 141 -10.43 -14.67 -5.95
CA HIS A 141 -11.60 -14.54 -6.80
C HIS A 141 -11.92 -15.87 -7.52
N ASN A 142 -10.93 -16.49 -8.15
CA ASN A 142 -11.09 -17.71 -8.90
C ASN A 142 -11.46 -18.92 -8.00
N ASP A 143 -10.91 -18.96 -6.77
CA ASP A 143 -11.16 -20.03 -5.80
C ASP A 143 -12.49 -19.85 -5.05
N GLY A 144 -13.12 -18.68 -5.14
CA GLY A 144 -14.35 -18.39 -4.41
C GLY A 144 -14.15 -18.28 -2.90
N LYS A 145 -13.02 -17.74 -2.45
CA LYS A 145 -12.64 -17.68 -1.04
C LYS A 145 -13.65 -16.93 -0.18
N LYS A 146 -14.01 -17.53 0.97
CA LYS A 146 -14.91 -16.95 1.98
C LYS A 146 -14.19 -16.79 3.32
N ASN A 147 -14.69 -15.92 4.17
CA ASN A 147 -14.31 -15.83 5.57
C ASN A 147 -15.56 -15.79 6.46
N LYS A 148 -15.39 -15.63 7.77
CA LYS A 148 -16.50 -15.55 8.75
C LYS A 148 -17.50 -14.41 8.47
N ARG A 149 -17.10 -13.38 7.72
CA ARG A 149 -17.93 -12.21 7.35
C ARG A 149 -18.58 -12.34 5.98
N GLY A 150 -18.33 -13.44 5.26
CA GLY A 150 -18.91 -13.70 3.94
C GLY A 150 -17.90 -13.82 2.79
N PRO A 151 -18.36 -13.69 1.54
CA PRO A 151 -17.53 -13.86 0.36
C PRO A 151 -16.42 -12.80 0.28
N LEU A 152 -15.19 -13.24 0.04
CA LEU A 152 -14.02 -12.38 -0.25
C LEU A 152 -13.76 -12.27 -1.76
N TYR A 153 -14.71 -12.64 -2.60
CA TYR A 153 -14.54 -12.72 -4.04
C TYR A 153 -15.63 -11.95 -4.79
N SER A 154 -15.34 -11.57 -6.02
CA SER A 154 -16.35 -11.11 -6.97
C SER A 154 -17.10 -12.32 -7.51
N ARG A 155 -18.43 -12.36 -7.35
CA ARG A 155 -19.26 -13.43 -7.92
C ARG A 155 -19.04 -13.55 -9.43
N PHE A 156 -18.92 -12.43 -10.12
CA PHE A 156 -18.67 -12.38 -11.55
C PHE A 156 -17.35 -13.07 -11.95
N VAL A 157 -16.23 -12.72 -11.30
CA VAL A 157 -14.93 -13.37 -11.59
C VAL A 157 -14.95 -14.86 -11.21
N PHE A 158 -15.61 -15.21 -10.10
CA PHE A 158 -15.73 -16.60 -9.66
C PHE A 158 -16.47 -17.46 -10.69
N GLN A 159 -17.57 -16.97 -11.23
CA GLN A 159 -18.40 -17.69 -12.21
C GLN A 159 -17.69 -17.91 -13.55
N HIS A 160 -16.97 -16.91 -14.02
CA HIS A 160 -16.37 -16.93 -15.36
C HIS A 160 -14.88 -17.25 -15.34
N LYS A 161 -14.24 -17.22 -14.16
CA LYS A 161 -12.80 -17.31 -13.97
C LYS A 161 -12.07 -16.19 -14.72
N GLY A 162 -10.79 -16.04 -14.52
CA GLY A 162 -10.06 -15.01 -15.22
C GLY A 162 -8.58 -15.00 -14.88
N GLU A 163 -7.82 -14.29 -15.69
CA GLU A 163 -6.39 -14.13 -15.58
C GLU A 163 -6.01 -12.68 -15.30
N LEU A 164 -4.96 -12.52 -14.50
CA LEU A 164 -4.46 -11.19 -14.17
C LEU A 164 -3.82 -10.54 -15.40
N ARG A 165 -4.16 -9.27 -15.65
CA ARG A 165 -3.60 -8.43 -16.73
C ARG A 165 -2.79 -7.29 -16.12
N PRO A 166 -1.54 -7.56 -15.73
CA PRO A 166 -0.66 -6.54 -15.13
C PRO A 166 -0.25 -5.45 -16.13
N ASP A 167 -0.30 -5.75 -17.42
CA ASP A 167 -0.06 -4.83 -18.52
C ASP A 167 -1.12 -3.72 -18.62
N LEU A 168 -2.37 -4.05 -18.26
CA LEU A 168 -3.50 -3.11 -18.25
C LEU A 168 -3.70 -2.44 -16.88
N ALA A 169 -3.04 -2.89 -15.82
CA ALA A 169 -3.20 -2.34 -14.49
C ALA A 169 -2.30 -1.11 -14.26
N PRO A 170 -2.75 -0.09 -13.50
CA PRO A 170 -1.88 1.02 -13.15
C PRO A 170 -0.72 0.54 -12.27
N LYS A 171 0.50 0.94 -12.63
CA LYS A 171 1.73 0.60 -11.87
C LYS A 171 1.80 1.30 -10.50
N ARG A 172 0.95 2.30 -10.29
CA ARG A 172 0.89 3.13 -9.09
C ARG A 172 0.42 2.34 -7.87
N LYS A 173 0.95 2.68 -6.69
CA LYS A 173 0.54 2.17 -5.39
C LYS A 173 -0.14 3.27 -4.59
N TYR A 174 -1.04 2.89 -3.68
CA TYR A 174 -1.84 3.84 -2.89
C TYR A 174 -1.69 3.53 -1.40
N PHE A 175 -1.57 4.54 -0.56
CA PHE A 175 -1.43 4.37 0.89
C PHE A 175 -2.76 4.45 1.65
N SER A 176 -3.86 4.75 0.98
CA SER A 176 -5.19 4.69 1.57
C SER A 176 -6.14 3.88 0.71
N GLN A 177 -7.13 3.27 1.35
CA GLN A 177 -8.20 2.58 0.63
C GLN A 177 -9.04 3.56 -0.19
N GLU A 178 -9.21 4.77 0.30
CA GLU A 178 -9.98 5.81 -0.37
C GLU A 178 -9.33 6.21 -1.70
N CYS A 179 -8.03 6.52 -1.69
CA CYS A 179 -7.28 6.82 -2.91
C CYS A 179 -7.31 5.64 -3.89
N SER A 180 -7.21 4.40 -3.39
CA SER A 180 -7.27 3.22 -4.26
C SER A 180 -8.65 3.00 -4.86
N LYS A 181 -9.74 3.31 -4.15
CA LYS A 181 -11.11 3.26 -4.69
C LYS A 181 -11.34 4.32 -5.77
N LYS A 182 -10.84 5.54 -5.56
CA LYS A 182 -10.89 6.59 -6.57
C LYS A 182 -10.16 6.16 -7.84
N ALA A 183 -8.93 5.66 -7.69
CA ALA A 183 -8.13 5.17 -8.80
C ALA A 183 -8.77 3.94 -9.50
N GLU A 184 -9.40 3.03 -8.76
CA GLU A 184 -10.18 1.92 -9.31
C GLU A 184 -11.29 2.44 -10.23
N LYS A 185 -12.05 3.44 -9.77
CA LYS A 185 -13.14 4.06 -10.54
C LYS A 185 -12.62 4.80 -11.79
N GLU A 186 -11.54 5.55 -11.64
CA GLU A 186 -10.90 6.25 -12.76
C GLU A 186 -10.41 5.26 -13.82
N HIS A 187 -9.75 4.18 -13.38
CA HIS A 187 -9.24 3.15 -14.27
C HIS A 187 -10.36 2.34 -14.94
N PHE A 188 -11.45 2.06 -14.22
CA PHE A 188 -12.68 1.49 -14.80
C PHE A 188 -13.20 2.35 -15.95
N ASN A 189 -13.31 3.66 -15.74
CA ASN A 189 -13.79 4.59 -16.76
C ASN A 189 -12.84 4.68 -17.96
N LEU A 190 -11.52 4.66 -17.71
CA LEU A 190 -10.50 4.66 -18.75
C LEU A 190 -10.65 3.45 -19.69
N LEU A 191 -10.71 2.24 -19.15
CA LEU A 191 -10.88 1.02 -19.95
C LEU A 191 -12.22 1.00 -20.69
N LYS A 192 -13.27 1.50 -20.07
CA LYS A 192 -14.58 1.63 -20.72
C LYS A 192 -14.53 2.62 -21.90
N ALA A 193 -13.87 3.75 -21.76
CA ALA A 193 -13.65 4.73 -22.82
C ALA A 193 -12.82 4.16 -24.00
N GLN A 194 -11.92 3.22 -23.73
CA GLN A 194 -11.20 2.45 -24.76
C GLN A 194 -12.05 1.39 -25.47
N GLY A 195 -13.34 1.27 -25.13
CA GLY A 195 -14.28 0.37 -25.77
C GLY A 195 -14.35 -1.04 -25.20
N TYR A 196 -13.67 -1.30 -24.07
CA TYR A 196 -13.77 -2.59 -23.38
C TYR A 196 -15.07 -2.74 -22.58
N ILE A 197 -15.48 -3.98 -22.37
CA ILE A 197 -16.56 -4.30 -21.45
C ILE A 197 -15.94 -4.43 -20.05
N VAL A 198 -16.31 -3.55 -19.12
CA VAL A 198 -15.69 -3.50 -17.79
C VAL A 198 -16.72 -3.74 -16.70
N LYS A 199 -16.34 -4.55 -15.70
CA LYS A 199 -17.08 -4.82 -14.47
C LYS A 199 -16.24 -4.44 -13.24
N GLY A 200 -16.86 -4.21 -12.09
CA GLY A 200 -16.18 -3.71 -10.88
C GLY A 200 -16.27 -2.20 -10.74
N GLY A 201 -15.31 -1.54 -10.09
CA GLY A 201 -15.24 -0.08 -10.01
C GLY A 201 -16.36 0.58 -9.17
N ARG A 202 -16.74 -0.05 -8.02
CA ARG A 202 -17.80 0.46 -7.12
C ARG A 202 -17.29 1.54 -6.18
#